data_3b544884815d27e41ace9b13daf51895
#
_entry.id   3b544884815d27e41ace9b13daf51895
#
_cell.length_a   1.000
_cell.length_b   1.000
_cell.length_c   1.000
_cell.angle_alpha   90.00
_cell.angle_beta   90.00
_cell.angle_gamma   90.00
#
_symmetry.space_group_name_H-M   'P 1'
#
loop_
_entity.id
_entity.type
_entity.pdbx_description
1 polymer ?
#
loop_
_entity_poly.entity_id
_entity_poly.type
_entity_poly.pdbx_seq_one_letter_code
_entity_poly.pdbx_strand_id
1 'polypeptide(L)'
;MPDVMKRTPASVIRWLFSSEDGASDRLLPRWFFLRGLGLIYFSAFYSLVFQIKGLIGPNGILPADEYLRELTKLGVVRFWYAPTLLWFSSSSHMLNAICYVGLIAAVLLVLNVWPRAMLALCFACFLSFVSAAQDFSGYQSDGMLLEAGFISLFFAPPGVRPGLGGDDPPSRASLFLLQWEWFRIYFESGMVKLASGDPQWRDFTAMDEYYQNGPLPTWIGWYVQHLPHKLHTFATGATLVLELVLVWMLFLPRRWRIACFFIVTLWQVPVILTANYTFLNYLVLLLGVLLLDDRFLQRWLSQPLLTRIDDRTQAASPDRTAPEEDHAVRAFSHINALKLAFTSVMLSWIFYSTLVQMLWIPFGRLPLPTSPVIALEPFRIANRYGLFAVMTRGRYEIEFQGSNDGETWMAYPFRHKPQDPTKAPGIYAPYQPRLDWNLWFASLGAWRDNMFVVSAEERLLANDSDVLSLFASNPFGKNAPKLVRAVIWRYWFTSLAERHATGMWWRRESLGLYAPTLTHMPDGKLGVVEWPPPAMPRP
;
A
#
# COMPACT_ATOMS: atom_id res chain seq x y z
N MET A 1 11.84 -3.20 -35.95
CA MET A 1 10.64 -2.37 -36.21
C MET A 1 10.00 -2.47 -37.61
N PRO A 2 10.58 -3.11 -38.63
CA PRO A 2 9.93 -3.20 -39.98
C PRO A 2 8.71 -4.12 -40.07
N ASP A 3 8.54 -5.10 -39.17
CA ASP A 3 7.50 -6.14 -39.30
C ASP A 3 6.13 -5.80 -38.68
N VAL A 4 6.03 -4.75 -37.87
CA VAL A 4 4.78 -4.38 -37.19
C VAL A 4 3.77 -3.72 -38.13
N MET A 5 4.22 -3.07 -39.19
CA MET A 5 3.36 -2.33 -40.13
C MET A 5 2.52 -3.20 -41.08
N LYS A 6 2.72 -4.53 -41.10
CA LYS A 6 1.93 -5.46 -41.95
C LYS A 6 0.95 -6.34 -41.16
N ARG A 7 0.80 -6.11 -39.86
CA ARG A 7 -0.08 -6.93 -39.01
C ARG A 7 -1.53 -6.46 -39.11
N THR A 8 -2.46 -7.41 -39.24
CA THR A 8 -3.90 -7.13 -39.11
C THR A 8 -4.24 -6.71 -37.67
N PRO A 9 -5.30 -5.93 -37.42
CA PRO A 9 -5.72 -5.57 -36.06
C PRO A 9 -5.85 -6.78 -35.13
N ALA A 10 -6.39 -7.89 -35.61
CA ALA A 10 -6.53 -9.13 -34.85
C ALA A 10 -5.16 -9.73 -34.45
N SER A 11 -4.16 -9.66 -35.33
CA SER A 11 -2.82 -10.16 -35.03
C SER A 11 -2.08 -9.26 -34.04
N VAL A 12 -2.34 -7.96 -34.03
CA VAL A 12 -1.81 -7.01 -33.02
C VAL A 12 -2.41 -7.30 -31.65
N ILE A 13 -3.73 -7.50 -31.56
CA ILE A 13 -4.42 -7.87 -30.32
C ILE A 13 -3.83 -9.17 -29.77
N ARG A 14 -3.69 -10.22 -30.58
CA ARG A 14 -3.09 -11.48 -30.14
C ARG A 14 -1.65 -11.28 -29.65
N TRP A 15 -0.82 -10.56 -30.40
CA TRP A 15 0.56 -10.28 -30.04
C TRP A 15 0.72 -9.52 -28.70
N LEU A 16 -0.21 -8.61 -28.38
CA LEU A 16 -0.17 -7.86 -27.13
C LEU A 16 -0.73 -8.67 -25.94
N PHE A 17 -1.86 -9.33 -26.12
CA PHE A 17 -2.67 -9.83 -25.01
C PHE A 17 -2.67 -11.35 -24.85
N SER A 18 -2.18 -12.11 -25.86
CA SER A 18 -2.04 -13.56 -25.76
C SER A 18 -0.71 -13.95 -25.10
N SER A 19 -0.72 -15.07 -24.38
CA SER A 19 0.48 -15.72 -23.90
C SER A 19 1.23 -16.49 -25.00
N GLU A 20 0.55 -16.93 -26.06
CA GLU A 20 1.20 -17.63 -27.19
C GLU A 20 2.32 -16.79 -27.83
N ASP A 21 2.08 -15.50 -27.98
CA ASP A 21 3.05 -14.50 -28.46
C ASP A 21 3.76 -13.75 -27.31
N GLY A 22 3.70 -14.27 -26.09
CA GLY A 22 4.14 -13.60 -24.88
C GLY A 22 5.64 -13.34 -24.79
N ALA A 23 6.06 -12.73 -23.69
CA ALA A 23 7.45 -12.37 -23.41
C ALA A 23 8.21 -13.57 -22.80
N SER A 24 8.71 -14.48 -23.65
CA SER A 24 9.42 -15.71 -23.25
C SER A 24 10.76 -15.45 -22.56
N ASP A 25 11.32 -14.23 -22.69
CA ASP A 25 12.53 -13.78 -22.01
C ASP A 25 12.30 -13.20 -20.61
N ARG A 26 11.10 -13.40 -20.02
CA ARG A 26 10.63 -12.81 -18.77
C ARG A 26 10.11 -13.82 -17.75
N LEU A 27 10.50 -15.07 -17.86
CA LEU A 27 10.03 -16.13 -16.98
C LEU A 27 10.60 -16.02 -15.56
N LEU A 28 11.91 -15.78 -15.43
CA LEU A 28 12.55 -15.57 -14.13
C LEU A 28 12.08 -14.28 -13.43
N PRO A 29 12.06 -13.10 -14.07
CA PRO A 29 11.47 -11.90 -13.47
C PRO A 29 10.04 -12.12 -13.01
N ARG A 30 9.19 -12.80 -13.81
CA ARG A 30 7.83 -13.18 -13.42
C ARG A 30 7.82 -14.06 -12.19
N TRP A 31 8.67 -15.07 -12.16
CA TRP A 31 8.78 -16.01 -11.06
C TRP A 31 9.16 -15.30 -9.75
N PHE A 32 10.18 -14.45 -9.75
CA PHE A 32 10.59 -13.66 -8.60
C PHE A 32 9.51 -12.66 -8.17
N PHE A 33 8.93 -11.98 -9.14
CA PHE A 33 7.87 -10.99 -8.89
C PHE A 33 6.67 -11.61 -8.16
N LEU A 34 6.14 -12.74 -8.64
CA LEU A 34 4.98 -13.36 -8.02
C LEU A 34 5.26 -13.86 -6.59
N ARG A 35 6.48 -14.34 -6.29
CA ARG A 35 6.87 -14.73 -4.92
C ARG A 35 7.00 -13.52 -4.02
N GLY A 36 7.65 -12.49 -4.51
CA GLY A 36 7.76 -11.21 -3.79
C GLY A 36 6.39 -10.60 -3.54
N LEU A 37 5.47 -10.63 -4.51
CA LEU A 37 4.10 -10.16 -4.33
C LEU A 37 3.36 -10.96 -3.26
N GLY A 38 3.55 -12.28 -3.22
CA GLY A 38 3.05 -13.13 -2.14
C GLY A 38 3.59 -12.73 -0.77
N LEU A 39 4.88 -12.41 -0.65
CA LEU A 39 5.48 -11.92 0.60
C LEU A 39 4.91 -10.55 1.03
N ILE A 40 4.61 -9.68 0.07
CA ILE A 40 3.99 -8.38 0.35
C ILE A 40 2.54 -8.57 0.85
N TYR A 41 1.74 -9.41 0.18
CA TYR A 41 0.41 -9.76 0.67
C TYR A 41 0.46 -10.43 2.05
N PHE A 42 1.43 -11.32 2.27
CA PHE A 42 1.66 -11.92 3.59
C PHE A 42 1.86 -10.83 4.66
N SER A 43 2.75 -9.86 4.42
CA SER A 43 2.97 -8.76 5.36
C SER A 43 1.72 -7.91 5.59
N ALA A 44 0.96 -7.62 4.53
CA ALA A 44 -0.29 -6.87 4.61
C ALA A 44 -1.32 -7.61 5.50
N PHE A 45 -1.58 -8.89 5.24
CA PHE A 45 -2.52 -9.68 6.05
C PHE A 45 -2.00 -9.95 7.47
N TYR A 46 -0.69 -10.21 7.62
CA TYR A 46 -0.08 -10.39 8.93
C TYR A 46 -0.30 -9.18 9.83
N SER A 47 -0.14 -7.97 9.28
CA SER A 47 -0.41 -6.75 10.04
C SER A 47 -1.90 -6.61 10.40
N LEU A 48 -2.81 -7.05 9.53
CA LEU A 48 -4.26 -6.98 9.78
C LEU A 48 -4.73 -7.98 10.84
N VAL A 49 -4.16 -9.19 10.90
CA VAL A 49 -4.54 -10.20 11.92
C VAL A 49 -4.52 -9.63 13.33
N PHE A 50 -3.57 -8.76 13.65
CA PHE A 50 -3.42 -8.16 14.98
C PHE A 50 -4.22 -6.87 15.18
N GLN A 51 -4.79 -6.30 14.12
CA GLN A 51 -5.38 -4.96 14.18
C GLN A 51 -6.86 -4.93 13.78
N ILE A 52 -7.29 -5.84 12.89
CA ILE A 52 -8.57 -5.71 12.18
C ILE A 52 -9.78 -5.58 13.12
N LYS A 53 -9.79 -6.29 14.25
CA LYS A 53 -10.89 -6.22 15.22
C LYS A 53 -10.95 -4.88 15.93
N GLY A 54 -9.81 -4.38 16.39
CA GLY A 54 -9.74 -3.07 17.04
C GLY A 54 -10.01 -1.91 16.08
N LEU A 55 -9.73 -2.08 14.77
CA LEU A 55 -9.97 -1.05 13.76
C LEU A 55 -11.44 -1.01 13.33
N ILE A 56 -11.96 -2.15 12.81
CA ILE A 56 -13.28 -2.22 12.14
C ILE A 56 -14.18 -3.35 12.65
N GLY A 57 -13.80 -4.04 13.74
CA GLY A 57 -14.65 -5.03 14.37
C GLY A 57 -15.92 -4.43 14.96
N PRO A 58 -16.87 -5.26 15.43
CA PRO A 58 -18.13 -4.76 16.02
C PRO A 58 -17.92 -3.79 17.21
N ASN A 59 -16.84 -3.98 17.97
CA ASN A 59 -16.42 -3.09 19.05
C ASN A 59 -15.18 -2.27 18.67
N GLY A 60 -14.81 -2.22 17.39
CA GLY A 60 -13.68 -1.46 16.87
C GLY A 60 -13.91 0.04 16.86
N ILE A 61 -12.88 0.79 16.48
CA ILE A 61 -12.93 2.26 16.39
C ILE A 61 -13.96 2.71 15.35
N LEU A 62 -13.98 2.07 14.15
CA LEU A 62 -14.91 2.36 13.06
C LEU A 62 -15.59 1.05 12.61
N PRO A 63 -16.69 0.60 13.28
CA PRO A 63 -17.31 -0.68 12.98
C PRO A 63 -17.77 -0.81 11.52
N ALA A 64 -17.31 -1.87 10.84
CA ALA A 64 -17.67 -2.11 9.44
C ALA A 64 -19.16 -2.37 9.24
N ASP A 65 -19.86 -2.96 10.22
CA ASP A 65 -21.31 -3.21 10.14
C ASP A 65 -22.12 -1.91 10.14
N GLU A 66 -21.72 -0.90 10.90
CA GLU A 66 -22.36 0.42 10.89
C GLU A 66 -22.18 1.10 9.53
N TYR A 67 -20.96 1.11 9.01
CA TYR A 67 -20.69 1.64 7.68
C TYR A 67 -21.50 0.94 6.58
N LEU A 68 -21.49 -0.40 6.56
CA LEU A 68 -22.22 -1.17 5.56
C LEU A 68 -23.74 -1.00 5.70
N ARG A 69 -24.26 -0.86 6.91
CA ARG A 69 -25.66 -0.57 7.16
C ARG A 69 -26.09 0.75 6.54
N GLU A 70 -25.28 1.80 6.67
CA GLU A 70 -25.55 3.08 6.00
C GLU A 70 -25.57 2.94 4.47
N LEU A 71 -24.67 2.15 3.90
CA LEU A 71 -24.62 1.90 2.46
C LEU A 71 -25.83 1.09 1.93
N THR A 72 -26.60 0.40 2.79
CA THR A 72 -27.82 -0.30 2.33
C THR A 72 -28.83 0.63 1.70
N LYS A 73 -28.81 1.92 2.06
CA LYS A 73 -29.65 2.98 1.48
C LYS A 73 -29.43 3.17 -0.03
N LEU A 74 -28.27 2.75 -0.55
CA LEU A 74 -27.93 2.81 -1.99
C LEU A 74 -28.57 1.67 -2.81
N GLY A 75 -29.33 0.75 -2.21
CA GLY A 75 -29.92 -0.39 -2.91
C GLY A 75 -28.86 -1.31 -3.50
N VAL A 76 -29.04 -1.77 -4.77
CA VAL A 76 -28.14 -2.72 -5.43
C VAL A 76 -26.76 -2.10 -5.72
N VAL A 77 -26.68 -0.79 -5.92
CA VAL A 77 -25.42 -0.07 -6.23
C VAL A 77 -24.38 -0.19 -5.09
N ARG A 78 -24.83 -0.48 -3.86
CA ARG A 78 -23.93 -0.72 -2.71
C ARG A 78 -22.85 -1.75 -2.97
N PHE A 79 -23.15 -2.83 -3.72
CA PHE A 79 -22.18 -3.89 -4.02
C PHE A 79 -21.08 -3.43 -4.98
N TRP A 80 -21.42 -2.47 -5.84
CA TRP A 80 -20.42 -1.81 -6.68
C TRP A 80 -19.60 -0.79 -5.88
N TYR A 81 -20.26 0.02 -5.04
CA TYR A 81 -19.65 1.08 -4.26
C TYR A 81 -18.68 0.54 -3.20
N ALA A 82 -19.04 -0.55 -2.53
CA ALA A 82 -18.20 -1.27 -1.57
C ALA A 82 -18.13 -2.76 -1.92
N PRO A 83 -17.23 -3.16 -2.84
CA PRO A 83 -17.03 -4.57 -3.24
C PRO A 83 -16.31 -5.35 -2.12
N THR A 84 -17.06 -5.81 -1.14
CA THR A 84 -16.55 -6.50 0.04
C THR A 84 -17.28 -7.81 0.35
N LEU A 85 -16.54 -8.81 0.84
CA LEU A 85 -17.10 -10.05 1.37
C LEU A 85 -17.82 -9.82 2.71
N LEU A 86 -17.62 -8.67 3.35
CA LEU A 86 -18.26 -8.34 4.63
C LEU A 86 -19.78 -8.12 4.50
N TRP A 87 -20.34 -8.04 3.30
CA TRP A 87 -21.78 -8.11 3.08
C TRP A 87 -22.42 -9.43 3.53
N PHE A 88 -21.65 -10.54 3.58
CA PHE A 88 -22.14 -11.81 4.12
C PHE A 88 -22.15 -11.80 5.66
N SER A 89 -21.17 -11.21 6.29
CA SER A 89 -21.05 -11.02 7.73
C SER A 89 -19.92 -10.06 8.04
N SER A 90 -20.11 -9.14 8.98
CA SER A 90 -19.10 -8.23 9.53
C SER A 90 -18.67 -8.63 10.96
N SER A 91 -18.98 -9.86 11.39
CA SER A 91 -18.58 -10.39 12.69
C SER A 91 -17.05 -10.49 12.83
N SER A 92 -16.56 -10.47 14.08
CA SER A 92 -15.14 -10.68 14.39
C SER A 92 -14.59 -11.98 13.81
N HIS A 93 -15.41 -13.05 13.72
CA HIS A 93 -15.01 -14.31 13.09
C HIS A 93 -14.78 -14.17 11.59
N MET A 94 -15.67 -13.46 10.88
CA MET A 94 -15.52 -13.23 9.42
C MET A 94 -14.33 -12.35 9.12
N LEU A 95 -14.09 -11.28 9.90
CA LEU A 95 -12.92 -10.42 9.77
C LEU A 95 -11.61 -11.22 9.91
N ASN A 96 -11.52 -12.06 10.94
CA ASN A 96 -10.37 -12.94 11.13
C ASN A 96 -10.26 -13.96 9.99
N ALA A 97 -11.37 -14.55 9.54
CA ALA A 97 -11.37 -15.53 8.43
C ALA A 97 -10.80 -14.92 7.14
N ILE A 98 -11.21 -13.69 6.78
CA ILE A 98 -10.66 -12.96 5.62
C ILE A 98 -9.14 -12.78 5.77
N CYS A 99 -8.65 -12.40 6.94
CA CYS A 99 -7.21 -12.23 7.18
C CYS A 99 -6.46 -13.56 7.07
N TYR A 100 -6.95 -14.64 7.68
CA TYR A 100 -6.28 -15.94 7.64
C TYR A 100 -6.35 -16.60 6.25
N VAL A 101 -7.48 -16.50 5.54
CA VAL A 101 -7.59 -16.97 4.15
C VAL A 101 -6.62 -16.21 3.25
N GLY A 102 -6.55 -14.89 3.38
CA GLY A 102 -5.58 -14.07 2.64
C GLY A 102 -4.13 -14.44 2.97
N LEU A 103 -3.82 -14.69 4.24
CA LEU A 103 -2.48 -15.08 4.69
C LEU A 103 -2.07 -16.45 4.14
N ILE A 104 -2.96 -17.45 4.19
CA ILE A 104 -2.74 -18.78 3.61
C ILE A 104 -2.57 -18.67 2.09
N ALA A 105 -3.43 -17.90 1.41
CA ALA A 105 -3.32 -17.68 -0.03
C ALA A 105 -1.98 -17.02 -0.40
N ALA A 106 -1.51 -16.07 0.39
CA ALA A 106 -0.21 -15.44 0.20
C ALA A 106 0.95 -16.43 0.34
N VAL A 107 0.92 -17.32 1.34
CA VAL A 107 1.92 -18.39 1.51
C VAL A 107 1.90 -19.35 0.32
N LEU A 108 0.72 -19.80 -0.13
CA LEU A 108 0.60 -20.69 -1.28
C LEU A 108 1.07 -20.01 -2.58
N LEU A 109 0.88 -18.70 -2.71
CA LEU A 109 1.42 -17.92 -3.83
C LEU A 109 2.96 -17.91 -3.81
N VAL A 110 3.58 -17.72 -2.65
CA VAL A 110 5.03 -17.81 -2.48
C VAL A 110 5.53 -19.21 -2.86
N LEU A 111 4.80 -20.25 -2.47
CA LEU A 111 5.13 -21.64 -2.79
C LEU A 111 4.82 -22.04 -4.25
N ASN A 112 4.28 -21.13 -5.07
CA ASN A 112 3.87 -21.37 -6.45
C ASN A 112 2.78 -22.43 -6.61
N VAL A 113 1.84 -22.47 -5.68
CA VAL A 113 0.68 -23.36 -5.74
C VAL A 113 -0.52 -22.56 -6.23
N TRP A 114 -1.12 -22.96 -7.36
CA TRP A 114 -2.25 -22.28 -8.00
C TRP A 114 -2.13 -20.74 -8.05
N PRO A 115 -1.06 -20.18 -8.62
CA PRO A 115 -0.74 -18.75 -8.47
C PRO A 115 -1.89 -17.82 -8.86
N ARG A 116 -2.64 -18.10 -9.94
CA ARG A 116 -3.80 -17.28 -10.33
C ARG A 116 -4.93 -17.31 -9.30
N ALA A 117 -5.26 -18.49 -8.76
CA ALA A 117 -6.32 -18.64 -7.77
C ALA A 117 -5.92 -17.95 -6.44
N MET A 118 -4.66 -18.12 -6.03
CA MET A 118 -4.15 -17.48 -4.80
C MET A 118 -4.10 -15.96 -4.93
N LEU A 119 -3.73 -15.44 -6.09
CA LEU A 119 -3.82 -13.99 -6.37
C LEU A 119 -5.27 -13.49 -6.30
N ALA A 120 -6.23 -14.22 -6.87
CA ALA A 120 -7.64 -13.86 -6.80
C ALA A 120 -8.15 -13.83 -5.34
N LEU A 121 -7.75 -14.81 -4.53
CA LEU A 121 -8.08 -14.84 -3.10
C LEU A 121 -7.41 -13.69 -2.33
N CYS A 122 -6.12 -13.44 -2.54
CA CYS A 122 -5.41 -12.32 -1.93
C CYS A 122 -6.10 -11.00 -2.30
N PHE A 123 -6.40 -10.80 -3.58
CA PHE A 123 -7.09 -9.60 -4.07
C PHE A 123 -8.47 -9.45 -3.42
N ALA A 124 -9.33 -10.47 -3.46
CA ALA A 124 -10.68 -10.41 -2.93
C ALA A 124 -10.70 -10.17 -1.42
N CYS A 125 -9.83 -10.84 -0.65
CA CYS A 125 -9.72 -10.65 0.80
C CYS A 125 -9.20 -9.26 1.14
N PHE A 126 -8.17 -8.76 0.43
CA PHE A 126 -7.60 -7.46 0.71
C PHE A 126 -8.53 -6.31 0.28
N LEU A 127 -9.17 -6.43 -0.89
CA LEU A 127 -10.20 -5.50 -1.33
C LEU A 127 -11.37 -5.43 -0.35
N SER A 128 -11.77 -6.58 0.22
CA SER A 128 -12.84 -6.63 1.21
C SER A 128 -12.54 -5.80 2.46
N PHE A 129 -11.30 -5.82 2.92
CA PHE A 129 -10.85 -4.94 3.99
C PHE A 129 -10.84 -3.47 3.53
N VAL A 130 -10.16 -3.18 2.42
CA VAL A 130 -9.97 -1.80 1.92
C VAL A 130 -11.31 -1.11 1.67
N SER A 131 -12.31 -1.83 1.14
CA SER A 131 -13.65 -1.28 0.85
C SER A 131 -14.49 -0.97 2.09
N ALA A 132 -14.14 -1.52 3.26
CA ALA A 132 -14.95 -1.37 4.48
C ALA A 132 -14.18 -0.66 5.61
N ALA A 133 -12.88 -0.43 5.46
CA ALA A 133 -12.03 0.06 6.54
C ALA A 133 -12.00 1.59 6.67
N GLN A 134 -12.79 2.31 5.89
CA GLN A 134 -12.98 3.76 6.01
C GLN A 134 -11.63 4.49 6.11
N ASP A 135 -11.40 5.29 7.16
CA ASP A 135 -10.15 6.03 7.37
C ASP A 135 -8.91 5.13 7.44
N PHE A 136 -9.07 3.86 7.85
CA PHE A 136 -7.96 2.91 7.96
C PHE A 136 -7.50 2.29 6.63
N SER A 137 -8.09 2.67 5.50
CA SER A 137 -7.74 2.21 4.14
C SER A 137 -7.51 3.34 3.13
N GLY A 138 -7.38 4.57 3.61
CA GLY A 138 -7.12 5.74 2.75
C GLY A 138 -5.72 5.78 2.11
N TYR A 139 -4.92 4.73 2.24
CA TYR A 139 -3.52 4.72 1.80
C TYR A 139 -3.37 4.39 0.32
N GLN A 140 -2.51 5.16 -0.36
CA GLN A 140 -2.16 4.87 -1.76
C GLN A 140 -1.43 3.53 -1.91
N SER A 141 -0.69 3.08 -0.89
CA SER A 141 -0.04 1.76 -0.86
C SER A 141 -1.03 0.61 -1.03
N ASP A 142 -2.21 0.69 -0.42
CA ASP A 142 -3.26 -0.33 -0.54
C ASP A 142 -3.79 -0.41 -1.97
N GLY A 143 -4.01 0.75 -2.60
CA GLY A 143 -4.41 0.82 -4.00
C GLY A 143 -3.37 0.25 -4.95
N MET A 144 -2.08 0.58 -4.78
CA MET A 144 -1.01 0.03 -5.62
C MET A 144 -0.90 -1.50 -5.45
N LEU A 145 -1.00 -2.03 -4.24
CA LEU A 145 -0.99 -3.49 -4.03
C LEU A 145 -2.17 -4.19 -4.71
N LEU A 146 -3.37 -3.60 -4.66
CA LEU A 146 -4.55 -4.13 -5.34
C LEU A 146 -4.41 -4.07 -6.86
N GLU A 147 -3.88 -2.98 -7.42
CA GLU A 147 -3.62 -2.83 -8.86
C GLU A 147 -2.60 -3.86 -9.34
N ALA A 148 -1.43 -3.95 -8.71
CA ALA A 148 -0.41 -4.96 -9.01
C ALA A 148 -0.97 -6.38 -8.91
N GLY A 149 -1.74 -6.67 -7.85
CA GLY A 149 -2.39 -7.97 -7.63
C GLY A 149 -3.38 -8.32 -8.72
N PHE A 150 -4.23 -7.39 -9.12
CA PHE A 150 -5.23 -7.62 -10.17
C PHE A 150 -4.59 -7.82 -11.55
N ILE A 151 -3.65 -6.97 -11.95
CA ILE A 151 -2.91 -7.13 -13.21
C ILE A 151 -2.17 -8.47 -13.23
N SER A 152 -1.67 -8.92 -12.07
CA SER A 152 -0.97 -10.20 -11.92
C SER A 152 -1.85 -11.43 -12.20
N LEU A 153 -3.17 -11.34 -12.15
CA LEU A 153 -4.07 -12.41 -12.58
C LEU A 153 -3.89 -12.77 -14.06
N PHE A 154 -3.55 -11.77 -14.89
CA PHE A 154 -3.28 -11.92 -16.32
C PHE A 154 -1.80 -12.21 -16.61
N PHE A 155 -0.94 -11.99 -15.63
CA PHE A 155 0.52 -12.16 -15.73
C PHE A 155 0.99 -13.54 -15.24
N ALA A 156 0.31 -14.11 -14.25
CA ALA A 156 0.67 -15.38 -13.62
C ALA A 156 0.41 -16.57 -14.54
N PRO A 157 1.23 -17.64 -14.50
CA PRO A 157 1.00 -18.86 -15.25
C PRO A 157 -0.20 -19.64 -14.69
N PRO A 158 -0.93 -20.41 -15.51
CA PRO A 158 -1.98 -21.32 -15.07
C PRO A 158 -1.39 -22.61 -14.46
N GLY A 159 -2.26 -23.41 -13.82
CA GLY A 159 -1.90 -24.73 -13.31
C GLY A 159 -1.61 -24.77 -11.82
N VAL A 160 -1.48 -25.99 -11.28
CA VAL A 160 -1.33 -26.23 -9.82
C VAL A 160 0.08 -25.86 -9.35
N ARG A 161 1.10 -26.30 -10.09
CA ARG A 161 2.52 -26.05 -9.82
C ARG A 161 3.26 -25.76 -11.13
N PRO A 162 3.03 -24.57 -11.72
CA PRO A 162 3.47 -24.29 -13.09
C PRO A 162 4.99 -24.12 -13.25
N GLY A 163 5.79 -24.23 -12.20
CA GLY A 163 7.23 -23.97 -12.27
C GLY A 163 7.52 -22.54 -12.73
N LEU A 164 8.33 -22.38 -13.78
CA LEU A 164 8.53 -21.10 -14.47
C LEU A 164 7.36 -20.71 -15.39
N GLY A 165 6.54 -21.70 -15.79
CA GLY A 165 5.43 -21.51 -16.72
C GLY A 165 5.88 -21.20 -18.14
N GLY A 166 6.90 -21.91 -18.63
CA GLY A 166 7.47 -21.70 -19.97
C GLY A 166 6.46 -21.85 -21.11
N ASP A 167 5.49 -22.76 -20.96
CA ASP A 167 4.43 -23.01 -21.95
C ASP A 167 3.37 -21.89 -22.01
N ASP A 168 3.32 -21.01 -21.00
CA ASP A 168 2.39 -19.88 -20.92
C ASP A 168 3.17 -18.61 -20.50
N PRO A 169 4.03 -18.06 -21.37
CA PRO A 169 4.79 -16.86 -21.07
C PRO A 169 3.86 -15.67 -20.81
N PRO A 170 4.28 -14.66 -20.03
CA PRO A 170 3.42 -13.53 -19.70
C PRO A 170 3.07 -12.72 -20.95
N SER A 171 1.81 -12.33 -21.09
CA SER A 171 1.40 -11.45 -22.18
C SER A 171 2.18 -10.11 -22.10
N ARG A 172 2.46 -9.53 -23.26
CA ARG A 172 3.20 -8.24 -23.33
C ARG A 172 2.45 -7.11 -22.64
N ALA A 173 1.12 -7.12 -22.73
CA ALA A 173 0.27 -6.12 -22.11
C ALA A 173 0.30 -6.20 -20.58
N SER A 174 0.20 -7.41 -19.99
CA SER A 174 0.26 -7.55 -18.53
C SER A 174 1.64 -7.18 -17.97
N LEU A 175 2.72 -7.57 -18.65
CA LEU A 175 4.08 -7.15 -18.29
C LEU A 175 4.23 -5.62 -18.39
N PHE A 176 3.76 -5.02 -19.51
CA PHE A 176 3.81 -3.59 -19.70
C PHE A 176 3.05 -2.83 -18.61
N LEU A 177 1.85 -3.30 -18.22
CA LEU A 177 1.05 -2.60 -17.21
C LEU A 177 1.69 -2.64 -15.81
N LEU A 178 2.35 -3.74 -15.43
CA LEU A 178 3.11 -3.80 -14.17
C LEU A 178 4.36 -2.86 -14.23
N GLN A 179 5.03 -2.80 -15.37
CA GLN A 179 6.11 -1.83 -15.59
C GLN A 179 5.59 -0.38 -15.66
N TRP A 180 4.38 -0.18 -16.20
CA TRP A 180 3.67 1.09 -16.24
C TRP A 180 3.27 1.56 -14.84
N GLU A 181 2.82 0.66 -13.97
CA GLU A 181 2.55 0.96 -12.56
C GLU A 181 3.82 1.42 -11.85
N TRP A 182 4.95 0.71 -12.04
CA TRP A 182 6.25 1.12 -11.53
C TRP A 182 6.64 2.52 -12.04
N PHE A 183 6.49 2.78 -13.34
CA PHE A 183 6.79 4.07 -13.95
C PHE A 183 5.94 5.18 -13.34
N ARG A 184 4.61 4.97 -13.20
CA ARG A 184 3.69 5.96 -12.64
C ARG A 184 4.01 6.29 -11.19
N ILE A 185 4.35 5.31 -10.37
CA ILE A 185 4.71 5.56 -8.97
C ILE A 185 5.82 6.60 -8.87
N TYR A 186 6.85 6.51 -9.68
CA TYR A 186 7.92 7.50 -9.72
C TYR A 186 7.49 8.79 -10.41
N PHE A 187 7.00 8.68 -11.63
CA PHE A 187 6.74 9.86 -12.46
C PHE A 187 5.63 10.75 -11.90
N GLU A 188 4.51 10.16 -11.46
CA GLU A 188 3.43 10.90 -10.83
C GLU A 188 3.88 11.54 -9.51
N SER A 189 4.73 10.85 -8.72
CA SER A 189 5.33 11.42 -7.51
C SER A 189 6.15 12.69 -7.81
N GLY A 190 7.00 12.66 -8.83
CA GLY A 190 7.76 13.84 -9.27
C GLY A 190 6.85 14.95 -9.79
N MET A 191 5.84 14.59 -10.59
CA MET A 191 4.89 15.56 -11.15
C MET A 191 4.08 16.29 -10.07
N VAL A 192 3.55 15.59 -9.07
CA VAL A 192 2.78 16.24 -7.98
C VAL A 192 3.63 17.16 -7.12
N LYS A 193 4.92 16.81 -6.90
CA LYS A 193 5.87 17.68 -6.19
C LYS A 193 6.05 19.03 -6.89
N LEU A 194 6.21 19.01 -8.21
CA LEU A 194 6.31 20.25 -8.99
C LEU A 194 4.98 21.00 -9.09
N ALA A 195 3.86 20.26 -9.30
CA ALA A 195 2.53 20.83 -9.49
C ALA A 195 1.95 21.42 -8.19
N SER A 196 2.36 20.94 -7.02
CA SER A 196 1.88 21.44 -5.73
C SER A 196 2.26 22.89 -5.45
N GLY A 197 3.36 23.36 -6.03
CA GLY A 197 3.90 24.69 -5.77
C GLY A 197 4.63 24.82 -4.43
N ASP A 198 4.86 23.72 -3.70
CA ASP A 198 5.58 23.77 -2.42
C ASP A 198 7.00 24.31 -2.62
N PRO A 199 7.37 25.41 -1.90
CA PRO A 199 8.71 26.02 -2.00
C PRO A 199 9.83 25.03 -1.67
N GLN A 200 9.62 24.11 -0.73
CA GLN A 200 10.68 23.18 -0.31
C GLN A 200 11.20 22.28 -1.45
N TRP A 201 10.34 21.93 -2.42
CA TRP A 201 10.79 21.21 -3.63
C TRP A 201 11.53 22.13 -4.60
N ARG A 202 11.09 23.39 -4.74
CA ARG A 202 11.69 24.37 -5.65
C ARG A 202 13.04 24.88 -5.16
N ASP A 203 13.15 25.07 -3.83
CA ASP A 203 14.35 25.58 -3.17
C ASP A 203 15.32 24.47 -2.75
N PHE A 204 15.01 23.19 -3.10
CA PHE A 204 15.81 22.00 -2.76
C PHE A 204 16.04 21.80 -1.25
N THR A 205 15.08 22.19 -0.42
CA THR A 205 15.12 22.06 1.05
C THR A 205 14.21 20.95 1.59
N ALA A 206 13.51 20.21 0.72
CA ALA A 206 12.52 19.21 1.13
C ALA A 206 13.09 18.11 2.05
N MET A 207 14.35 17.75 1.91
CA MET A 207 14.99 16.73 2.74
C MET A 207 15.56 17.25 4.06
N ASP A 208 15.53 18.57 4.32
CA ASP A 208 16.04 19.14 5.58
C ASP A 208 15.21 18.71 6.80
N GLU A 209 13.92 18.45 6.63
CA GLU A 209 13.00 18.05 7.70
C GLU A 209 12.28 16.72 7.41
N TYR A 210 12.48 16.11 6.25
CA TYR A 210 11.78 14.91 5.78
C TYR A 210 11.88 13.75 6.76
N TYR A 211 13.09 13.47 7.26
CA TYR A 211 13.37 12.30 8.08
C TYR A 211 12.71 12.38 9.47
N GLN A 212 12.52 13.59 9.99
CA GLN A 212 11.86 13.85 11.26
C GLN A 212 10.34 13.84 11.11
N ASN A 213 9.81 14.48 10.07
CA ASN A 213 8.38 14.81 9.94
C ASN A 213 7.55 13.70 9.27
N GLY A 214 8.16 12.65 8.71
CA GLY A 214 7.45 11.51 8.12
C GLY A 214 6.62 10.71 9.14
N PRO A 215 5.64 9.87 8.71
CA PRO A 215 4.70 9.18 9.61
C PRO A 215 5.39 8.39 10.73
N LEU A 216 6.33 7.53 10.37
CA LEU A 216 7.09 6.70 11.32
C LEU A 216 8.58 6.75 10.95
N PRO A 217 9.35 7.67 11.55
CA PRO A 217 10.80 7.75 11.37
C PRO A 217 11.51 6.48 11.82
N THR A 218 12.76 6.30 11.33
CA THR A 218 13.67 5.26 11.81
C THR A 218 14.85 5.88 12.57
N TRP A 219 15.55 5.07 13.37
CA TRP A 219 16.79 5.53 14.01
C TRP A 219 17.87 5.87 12.98
N ILE A 220 17.88 5.24 11.81
CA ILE A 220 18.78 5.59 10.70
C ILE A 220 18.39 6.98 10.16
N GLY A 221 17.08 7.24 9.99
CA GLY A 221 16.57 8.56 9.60
C GLY A 221 16.99 9.65 10.58
N TRP A 222 17.05 9.35 11.89
CA TRP A 222 17.55 10.28 12.88
C TRP A 222 19.01 10.68 12.60
N TYR A 223 19.90 9.73 12.30
CA TYR A 223 21.29 10.04 11.94
C TYR A 223 21.39 10.79 10.60
N VAL A 224 20.60 10.40 9.61
CA VAL A 224 20.61 11.06 8.30
C VAL A 224 20.11 12.50 8.40
N GLN A 225 19.15 12.80 9.30
CA GLN A 225 18.67 14.16 9.57
C GLN A 225 19.80 15.12 9.99
N HIS A 226 20.87 14.60 10.62
CA HIS A 226 22.00 15.41 11.09
C HIS A 226 23.12 15.59 10.05
N LEU A 227 22.93 15.10 8.84
CA LEU A 227 23.88 15.33 7.76
C LEU A 227 23.88 16.80 7.32
N PRO A 228 24.98 17.31 6.76
CA PRO A 228 25.05 18.69 6.27
C PRO A 228 23.96 19.02 5.24
N HIS A 229 23.40 20.22 5.29
CA HIS A 229 22.38 20.71 4.37
C HIS A 229 22.68 20.44 2.88
N LYS A 230 23.94 20.57 2.44
CA LYS A 230 24.33 20.25 1.05
C LYS A 230 23.99 18.83 0.61
N LEU A 231 24.02 17.85 1.54
CA LEU A 231 23.63 16.47 1.23
C LEU A 231 22.10 16.34 1.10
N HIS A 232 21.33 17.08 1.90
CA HIS A 232 19.88 17.14 1.77
C HIS A 232 19.46 17.82 0.47
N THR A 233 20.09 18.93 0.11
CA THR A 233 19.91 19.60 -1.19
C THR A 233 20.19 18.64 -2.36
N PHE A 234 21.31 17.91 -2.30
CA PHE A 234 21.64 16.89 -3.30
C PHE A 234 20.58 15.79 -3.35
N ALA A 235 20.17 15.25 -2.20
CA ALA A 235 19.15 14.19 -2.15
C ALA A 235 17.79 14.67 -2.70
N THR A 236 17.38 15.92 -2.44
CA THR A 236 16.18 16.53 -3.00
C THR A 236 16.27 16.61 -4.53
N GLY A 237 17.38 17.14 -5.06
CA GLY A 237 17.60 17.23 -6.51
C GLY A 237 17.69 15.85 -7.17
N ALA A 238 18.40 14.91 -6.56
CA ALA A 238 18.49 13.53 -7.04
C ALA A 238 17.11 12.87 -7.11
N THR A 239 16.26 13.05 -6.09
CA THR A 239 14.88 12.53 -6.09
C THR A 239 14.09 13.04 -7.30
N LEU A 240 14.10 14.34 -7.56
CA LEU A 240 13.40 14.92 -8.72
C LEU A 240 13.96 14.42 -10.05
N VAL A 241 15.28 14.30 -10.19
CA VAL A 241 15.91 13.76 -11.41
C VAL A 241 15.56 12.29 -11.62
N LEU A 242 15.55 11.47 -10.57
CA LEU A 242 15.17 10.06 -10.65
C LEU A 242 13.70 9.92 -11.06
N GLU A 243 12.81 10.67 -10.42
CA GLU A 243 11.37 10.55 -10.61
C GLU A 243 10.89 11.14 -11.96
N LEU A 244 11.51 12.22 -12.45
CA LEU A 244 11.03 12.92 -13.64
C LEU A 244 11.83 12.60 -14.92
N VAL A 245 13.10 12.25 -14.79
CA VAL A 245 13.99 12.10 -15.96
C VAL A 245 14.47 10.65 -16.10
N LEU A 246 15.12 10.09 -15.08
CA LEU A 246 15.76 8.78 -15.21
C LEU A 246 14.77 7.62 -15.30
N VAL A 247 13.56 7.77 -14.74
CA VAL A 247 12.48 6.78 -14.85
C VAL A 247 12.13 6.45 -16.31
N TRP A 248 12.31 7.38 -17.26
CA TRP A 248 12.07 7.18 -18.69
C TRP A 248 13.02 6.18 -19.34
N MET A 249 14.13 5.83 -18.66
CA MET A 249 15.03 4.76 -19.12
C MET A 249 14.33 3.40 -19.24
N LEU A 250 13.17 3.22 -18.60
CA LEU A 250 12.30 2.05 -18.77
C LEU A 250 11.99 1.78 -20.26
N PHE A 251 11.72 2.83 -21.03
CA PHE A 251 11.30 2.74 -22.44
C PHE A 251 12.47 2.66 -23.42
N LEU A 252 13.69 2.72 -22.91
CA LEU A 252 14.92 2.62 -23.72
C LEU A 252 15.34 1.17 -23.96
N PRO A 253 16.29 0.90 -24.89
CA PRO A 253 16.80 -0.43 -25.16
C PRO A 253 17.31 -1.15 -23.88
N ARG A 254 17.35 -2.47 -23.94
CA ARG A 254 17.65 -3.42 -22.85
C ARG A 254 18.72 -2.95 -21.86
N ARG A 255 19.89 -2.48 -22.34
CA ARG A 255 21.00 -2.03 -21.48
C ARG A 255 20.63 -0.85 -20.56
N TRP A 256 19.85 0.09 -21.09
CA TRP A 256 19.39 1.25 -20.34
C TRP A 256 18.30 0.89 -19.35
N ARG A 257 17.41 -0.03 -19.72
CA ARG A 257 16.37 -0.55 -18.81
C ARG A 257 16.99 -1.31 -17.63
N ILE A 258 18.05 -2.10 -17.84
CA ILE A 258 18.81 -2.75 -16.75
C ILE A 258 19.50 -1.68 -15.88
N ALA A 259 20.14 -0.68 -16.49
CA ALA A 259 20.74 0.43 -15.74
C ALA A 259 19.69 1.19 -14.91
N CYS A 260 18.48 1.39 -15.45
CA CYS A 260 17.34 1.98 -14.74
C CYS A 260 16.99 1.20 -13.45
N PHE A 261 17.00 -0.13 -13.49
CA PHE A 261 16.82 -0.93 -12.28
C PHE A 261 17.85 -0.56 -11.20
N PHE A 262 19.12 -0.50 -11.53
CA PHE A 262 20.17 -0.21 -10.55
C PHE A 262 20.17 1.24 -10.05
N ILE A 263 19.82 2.19 -10.90
CA ILE A 263 19.86 3.61 -10.55
C ILE A 263 18.53 4.04 -9.88
N VAL A 264 17.39 3.77 -10.52
CA VAL A 264 16.09 4.28 -10.07
C VAL A 264 15.46 3.34 -9.05
N THR A 265 15.40 2.04 -9.33
CA THR A 265 14.71 1.10 -8.41
C THR A 265 15.45 0.98 -7.08
N LEU A 266 16.79 0.86 -7.10
CA LEU A 266 17.54 0.71 -5.85
C LEU A 266 17.59 1.99 -5.00
N TRP A 267 17.15 3.15 -5.53
CA TRP A 267 16.91 4.35 -4.72
C TRP A 267 15.88 4.13 -3.60
N GLN A 268 15.03 3.10 -3.72
CA GLN A 268 14.10 2.73 -2.65
C GLN A 268 14.81 2.20 -1.39
N VAL A 269 16.03 1.68 -1.51
CA VAL A 269 16.78 1.12 -0.37
C VAL A 269 17.06 2.19 0.70
N PRO A 270 17.68 3.35 0.40
CA PRO A 270 17.82 4.42 1.39
C PRO A 270 16.49 4.93 1.93
N VAL A 271 15.41 4.95 1.14
CA VAL A 271 14.07 5.33 1.62
C VAL A 271 13.56 4.31 2.64
N ILE A 272 13.67 3.00 2.36
CA ILE A 272 13.30 1.92 3.30
C ILE A 272 14.09 2.02 4.62
N LEU A 273 15.37 2.35 4.54
CA LEU A 273 16.22 2.45 5.73
C LEU A 273 15.89 3.67 6.60
N THR A 274 15.47 4.77 5.99
CA THR A 274 15.27 6.04 6.68
C THR A 274 13.83 6.32 7.11
N ALA A 275 12.85 5.56 6.58
CA ALA A 275 11.43 5.76 6.87
C ALA A 275 10.63 4.45 6.77
N ASN A 276 9.56 4.35 7.57
CA ASN A 276 8.66 3.20 7.58
C ASN A 276 7.43 3.49 6.71
N TYR A 277 7.53 3.31 5.38
CA TYR A 277 6.39 3.46 4.45
C TYR A 277 5.70 2.13 4.18
N THR A 278 5.51 1.34 5.19
CA THR A 278 4.82 0.04 5.13
C THR A 278 5.45 -0.89 4.08
N PHE A 279 4.63 -1.62 3.32
CA PHE A 279 5.08 -2.49 2.23
C PHE A 279 5.29 -1.74 0.89
N LEU A 280 4.97 -0.45 0.78
CA LEU A 280 4.97 0.27 -0.51
C LEU A 280 6.34 0.24 -1.20
N ASN A 281 7.40 0.61 -0.49
CA ASN A 281 8.75 0.66 -1.08
C ASN A 281 9.26 -0.73 -1.48
N TYR A 282 8.83 -1.78 -0.77
CA TYR A 282 9.11 -3.17 -1.14
C TYR A 282 8.35 -3.58 -2.41
N LEU A 283 7.10 -3.11 -2.59
CA LEU A 283 6.35 -3.30 -3.83
C LEU A 283 7.04 -2.61 -5.00
N VAL A 284 7.54 -1.38 -4.81
CA VAL A 284 8.26 -0.64 -5.85
C VAL A 284 9.57 -1.34 -6.24
N LEU A 285 10.35 -1.83 -5.26
CA LEU A 285 11.53 -2.67 -5.52
C LEU A 285 11.16 -3.90 -6.34
N LEU A 286 10.07 -4.55 -5.97
CA LEU A 286 9.62 -5.77 -6.60
C LEU A 286 9.14 -5.53 -8.05
N LEU A 287 8.35 -4.50 -8.30
CA LEU A 287 7.95 -4.08 -9.65
C LEU A 287 9.17 -3.77 -10.52
N GLY A 288 10.21 -3.19 -9.93
CA GLY A 288 11.48 -2.93 -10.60
C GLY A 288 12.18 -4.18 -11.11
N VAL A 289 12.02 -5.34 -10.46
CA VAL A 289 12.58 -6.62 -10.94
C VAL A 289 12.10 -6.94 -12.37
N LEU A 290 10.92 -6.47 -12.76
CA LEU A 290 10.36 -6.66 -14.10
C LEU A 290 11.10 -5.85 -15.19
N LEU A 291 12.01 -4.95 -14.83
CA LEU A 291 12.92 -4.27 -15.77
C LEU A 291 14.04 -5.21 -16.24
N LEU A 292 14.34 -6.25 -15.46
CA LEU A 292 15.35 -7.27 -15.79
C LEU A 292 14.78 -8.34 -16.74
N ASP A 293 15.66 -9.15 -17.31
CA ASP A 293 15.30 -10.27 -18.16
C ASP A 293 16.02 -11.56 -17.75
N ASP A 294 15.59 -12.70 -18.29
CA ASP A 294 16.12 -14.02 -17.99
C ASP A 294 17.64 -14.09 -18.25
N ARG A 295 18.09 -13.52 -19.37
CA ARG A 295 19.50 -13.49 -19.74
C ARG A 295 20.38 -12.75 -18.75
N PHE A 296 19.82 -11.73 -18.07
CA PHE A 296 20.53 -11.02 -17.02
C PHE A 296 20.55 -11.83 -15.72
N LEU A 297 19.39 -12.35 -15.29
CA LEU A 297 19.25 -13.05 -14.01
C LEU A 297 19.99 -14.40 -14.00
N GLN A 298 19.99 -15.14 -15.11
CA GLN A 298 20.68 -16.42 -15.22
C GLN A 298 22.20 -16.33 -14.92
N ARG A 299 22.82 -15.17 -15.11
CA ARG A 299 24.24 -14.96 -14.79
C ARG A 299 24.53 -15.01 -13.28
N TRP A 300 23.52 -14.74 -12.47
CA TRP A 300 23.64 -14.66 -11.01
C TRP A 300 23.07 -15.90 -10.31
N LEU A 301 22.35 -16.76 -11.04
CA LEU A 301 21.76 -17.96 -10.50
C LEU A 301 22.65 -19.17 -10.75
N SER A 302 22.82 -20.01 -9.73
CA SER A 302 23.54 -21.27 -9.86
C SER A 302 22.79 -22.27 -10.74
N GLN A 303 23.50 -23.05 -11.57
CA GLN A 303 22.92 -24.08 -12.42
C GLN A 303 22.01 -25.09 -11.67
N PRO A 304 22.37 -25.57 -10.44
CA PRO A 304 21.48 -26.44 -9.67
C PRO A 304 20.14 -25.81 -9.27
N LEU A 305 20.09 -24.49 -9.15
CA LEU A 305 18.82 -23.80 -8.84
C LEU A 305 17.94 -23.70 -10.09
N LEU A 306 18.54 -23.40 -11.24
CA LEU A 306 17.85 -23.34 -12.52
C LEU A 306 17.26 -24.70 -12.89
N THR A 307 18.03 -25.79 -12.78
CA THR A 307 17.56 -27.16 -13.04
C THR A 307 16.44 -27.57 -12.09
N ARG A 308 16.52 -27.28 -10.79
CA ARG A 308 15.43 -27.55 -9.82
C ARG A 308 14.13 -26.82 -10.14
N ILE A 309 14.23 -25.62 -10.70
CA ILE A 309 13.07 -24.84 -11.11
C ILE A 309 12.49 -25.44 -12.41
N ASP A 310 13.34 -25.88 -13.35
CA ASP A 310 12.95 -26.47 -14.63
C ASP A 310 12.42 -27.92 -14.49
N ASP A 311 13.06 -28.77 -13.70
CA ASP A 311 12.62 -30.16 -13.44
C ASP A 311 11.19 -30.23 -12.87
N ARG A 312 10.83 -29.25 -12.04
CA ARG A 312 9.45 -29.11 -11.53
C ARG A 312 8.46 -28.71 -12.63
N THR A 313 8.92 -28.12 -13.71
CA THR A 313 8.11 -27.74 -14.87
C THR A 313 7.82 -28.97 -15.74
N GLN A 314 8.82 -29.85 -15.97
CA GLN A 314 8.69 -31.06 -16.79
C GLN A 314 7.85 -32.15 -16.12
N ALA A 315 7.96 -32.29 -14.78
CA ALA A 315 7.18 -33.29 -14.03
C ALA A 315 5.66 -32.98 -13.96
N ALA A 316 5.23 -31.80 -14.37
CA ALA A 316 3.83 -31.36 -14.34
C ALA A 316 3.12 -31.38 -15.71
N SER A 317 3.81 -31.72 -16.79
CA SER A 317 3.22 -31.80 -18.13
C SER A 317 2.57 -33.17 -18.36
N PRO A 318 1.24 -33.30 -18.50
CA PRO A 318 0.61 -34.55 -18.90
C PRO A 318 0.97 -34.86 -20.36
N ASP A 319 1.25 -36.13 -20.60
CA ASP A 319 1.56 -36.68 -21.92
C ASP A 319 0.47 -36.32 -22.95
N ARG A 320 0.82 -35.51 -23.95
CA ARG A 320 -0.10 -35.05 -25.00
C ARG A 320 -0.14 -36.04 -26.16
N THR A 321 -0.58 -37.28 -25.91
CA THR A 321 -0.83 -38.26 -26.96
C THR A 321 -2.27 -38.80 -26.91
N ALA A 322 -3.25 -37.95 -27.20
CA ALA A 322 -4.61 -38.37 -27.50
C ALA A 322 -5.10 -37.66 -28.76
N PRO A 323 -5.76 -38.38 -29.74
CA PRO A 323 -6.34 -37.74 -30.92
C PRO A 323 -7.57 -36.92 -30.53
N GLU A 324 -7.59 -35.65 -30.93
CA GLU A 324 -8.66 -34.69 -30.63
C GLU A 324 -9.87 -34.89 -31.56
N GLU A 325 -11.06 -35.02 -30.98
CA GLU A 325 -12.32 -34.95 -31.71
C GLU A 325 -12.66 -33.50 -32.10
N ASP A 326 -13.11 -33.28 -33.33
CA ASP A 326 -13.33 -31.99 -34.03
C ASP A 326 -14.28 -31.02 -33.30
N HIS A 327 -15.20 -31.51 -32.45
CA HIS A 327 -16.12 -30.67 -31.66
C HIS A 327 -15.47 -30.02 -30.43
N ALA A 328 -14.51 -30.69 -29.80
CA ALA A 328 -13.74 -30.14 -28.68
C ALA A 328 -12.83 -28.99 -29.13
N VAL A 329 -12.27 -29.06 -30.32
CA VAL A 329 -11.40 -28.06 -30.95
C VAL A 329 -12.15 -26.72 -31.15
N ARG A 330 -13.42 -26.77 -31.63
CA ARG A 330 -14.23 -25.53 -31.83
C ARG A 330 -14.64 -24.87 -30.52
N ALA A 331 -15.07 -25.63 -29.51
CA ALA A 331 -15.42 -25.10 -28.19
C ALA A 331 -14.21 -24.50 -27.49
N PHE A 332 -13.05 -25.13 -27.58
CA PHE A 332 -11.79 -24.65 -27.04
C PHE A 332 -11.33 -23.32 -27.70
N SER A 333 -11.54 -23.21 -29.03
CA SER A 333 -11.27 -21.98 -29.79
C SER A 333 -12.14 -20.79 -29.32
N HIS A 334 -13.44 -21.00 -29.06
CA HIS A 334 -14.34 -19.95 -28.57
C HIS A 334 -14.01 -19.48 -27.18
N ILE A 335 -13.65 -20.38 -26.25
CA ILE A 335 -13.23 -20.06 -24.89
C ILE A 335 -11.94 -19.22 -24.91
N ASN A 336 -10.98 -19.57 -25.74
CA ASN A 336 -9.73 -18.84 -25.89
C ASN A 336 -9.96 -17.45 -26.49
N ALA A 337 -10.85 -17.32 -27.47
CA ALA A 337 -11.24 -16.04 -28.04
C ALA A 337 -11.93 -15.12 -27.00
N LEU A 338 -12.83 -15.70 -26.17
CA LEU A 338 -13.49 -14.94 -25.10
C LEU A 338 -12.50 -14.48 -24.02
N LYS A 339 -11.57 -15.36 -23.61
CA LYS A 339 -10.49 -14.99 -22.68
C LYS A 339 -9.62 -13.86 -23.23
N LEU A 340 -9.24 -13.95 -24.51
CA LEU A 340 -8.43 -12.92 -25.17
C LEU A 340 -9.20 -11.60 -25.22
N ALA A 341 -10.49 -11.61 -25.59
CA ALA A 341 -11.33 -10.42 -25.63
C ALA A 341 -11.46 -9.78 -24.24
N PHE A 342 -11.77 -10.56 -23.21
CA PHE A 342 -11.85 -10.10 -21.83
C PHE A 342 -10.53 -9.48 -21.35
N THR A 343 -9.41 -10.17 -21.57
CA THR A 343 -8.06 -9.68 -21.21
C THR A 343 -7.75 -8.38 -21.92
N SER A 344 -8.04 -8.29 -23.21
CA SER A 344 -7.76 -7.09 -24.03
C SER A 344 -8.57 -5.89 -23.54
N VAL A 345 -9.87 -6.08 -23.30
CA VAL A 345 -10.75 -5.02 -22.81
C VAL A 345 -10.30 -4.56 -21.41
N MET A 346 -10.09 -5.49 -20.49
CA MET A 346 -9.78 -5.16 -19.09
C MET A 346 -8.43 -4.46 -18.96
N LEU A 347 -7.37 -4.98 -19.57
CA LEU A 347 -6.05 -4.38 -19.49
C LEU A 347 -5.99 -3.01 -20.21
N SER A 348 -6.69 -2.88 -21.35
CA SER A 348 -6.79 -1.59 -22.04
C SER A 348 -7.58 -0.56 -21.22
N TRP A 349 -8.61 -0.98 -20.49
CA TRP A 349 -9.39 -0.12 -19.62
C TRP A 349 -8.56 0.39 -18.43
N ILE A 350 -7.79 -0.48 -17.79
CA ILE A 350 -6.85 -0.10 -16.73
C ILE A 350 -5.82 0.91 -17.27
N PHE A 351 -5.24 0.63 -18.44
CA PHE A 351 -4.28 1.55 -19.06
C PHE A 351 -4.89 2.93 -19.34
N TYR A 352 -6.09 2.97 -19.97
CA TYR A 352 -6.80 4.22 -20.21
C TYR A 352 -7.03 5.00 -18.92
N SER A 353 -7.58 4.34 -17.89
CA SER A 353 -7.93 4.99 -16.62
C SER A 353 -6.71 5.57 -15.92
N THR A 354 -5.61 4.81 -15.86
CA THR A 354 -4.37 5.25 -15.22
C THR A 354 -3.65 6.33 -16.02
N LEU A 355 -3.68 6.27 -17.35
CA LEU A 355 -3.13 7.32 -18.24
C LEU A 355 -3.88 8.64 -18.07
N VAL A 356 -5.22 8.60 -18.07
CA VAL A 356 -6.05 9.79 -17.89
C VAL A 356 -5.79 10.43 -16.53
N GLN A 357 -5.72 9.64 -15.46
CA GLN A 357 -5.41 10.14 -14.11
C GLN A 357 -4.01 10.78 -14.05
N MET A 358 -3.01 10.18 -14.68
CA MET A 358 -1.66 10.75 -14.78
C MET A 358 -1.66 12.09 -15.51
N LEU A 359 -2.40 12.19 -16.62
CA LEU A 359 -2.49 13.43 -17.41
C LEU A 359 -3.25 14.55 -16.68
N TRP A 360 -4.12 14.23 -15.73
CA TRP A 360 -4.79 15.24 -14.91
C TRP A 360 -3.84 16.00 -13.97
N ILE A 361 -2.67 15.47 -13.68
CA ILE A 361 -1.70 16.15 -12.80
C ILE A 361 -1.18 17.45 -13.44
N PRO A 362 -0.59 17.43 -14.65
CA PRO A 362 -0.06 18.64 -15.28
C PRO A 362 -1.12 19.48 -16.01
N PHE A 363 -2.18 18.86 -16.54
CA PHE A 363 -3.11 19.53 -17.46
C PHE A 363 -4.49 19.79 -16.85
N GLY A 364 -4.75 19.33 -15.61
CA GLY A 364 -6.08 19.38 -15.04
C GLY A 364 -7.06 18.44 -15.77
N ARG A 365 -8.36 18.72 -15.65
CA ARG A 365 -9.39 17.90 -16.33
C ARG A 365 -9.36 18.12 -17.85
N LEU A 366 -8.92 17.12 -18.57
CA LEU A 366 -8.99 17.07 -20.03
C LEU A 366 -10.40 16.69 -20.49
N PRO A 367 -10.81 17.01 -21.74
CA PRO A 367 -12.11 16.62 -22.32
C PRO A 367 -12.12 15.13 -22.72
N LEU A 368 -11.72 14.26 -21.81
CA LEU A 368 -11.72 12.81 -21.95
C LEU A 368 -12.85 12.19 -21.10
N PRO A 369 -13.47 11.07 -21.53
CA PRO A 369 -14.47 10.40 -20.75
C PRO A 369 -13.96 10.03 -19.35
N THR A 370 -14.64 10.49 -18.29
CA THR A 370 -14.30 10.20 -16.90
C THR A 370 -15.02 8.98 -16.36
N SER A 371 -16.16 8.60 -16.94
CA SER A 371 -16.95 7.45 -16.52
C SER A 371 -16.16 6.14 -16.44
N PRO A 372 -15.26 5.81 -17.39
CA PRO A 372 -14.44 4.61 -17.29
C PRO A 372 -13.48 4.63 -16.09
N VAL A 373 -12.98 5.83 -15.72
CA VAL A 373 -12.10 5.99 -14.55
C VAL A 373 -12.89 5.75 -13.27
N ILE A 374 -14.03 6.44 -13.11
CA ILE A 374 -14.90 6.34 -11.94
C ILE A 374 -15.42 4.90 -11.74
N ALA A 375 -15.70 4.19 -12.83
CA ALA A 375 -16.19 2.82 -12.77
C ALA A 375 -15.19 1.81 -12.18
N LEU A 376 -13.89 2.07 -12.27
CA LEU A 376 -12.85 1.20 -11.69
C LEU A 376 -12.43 1.60 -10.26
N GLU A 377 -12.76 2.81 -9.84
CA GLU A 377 -12.33 3.37 -8.56
C GLU A 377 -12.68 2.49 -7.34
N PRO A 378 -13.91 1.94 -7.19
CA PRO A 378 -14.25 1.10 -6.05
C PRO A 378 -13.44 -0.19 -5.95
N PHE A 379 -12.95 -0.71 -7.07
CA PHE A 379 -12.14 -1.94 -7.15
C PHE A 379 -10.65 -1.71 -6.90
N ARG A 380 -10.22 -0.45 -6.84
CA ARG A 380 -8.81 -0.09 -6.61
C ARG A 380 -7.82 -0.76 -7.58
N ILE A 381 -8.24 -0.97 -8.84
CA ILE A 381 -7.43 -1.62 -9.89
C ILE A 381 -6.84 -0.65 -10.92
N ALA A 382 -7.11 0.63 -10.75
CA ALA A 382 -6.56 1.73 -11.55
C ALA A 382 -6.46 2.97 -10.65
N ASN A 383 -5.31 3.21 -10.06
CA ASN A 383 -5.14 4.23 -9.03
C ASN A 383 -4.21 5.34 -9.50
N ARG A 384 -4.44 6.55 -8.98
CA ARG A 384 -3.49 7.65 -9.05
C ARG A 384 -2.47 7.52 -7.94
N TYR A 385 -1.24 7.93 -8.19
CA TYR A 385 -0.20 8.02 -7.19
C TYR A 385 0.30 9.47 -7.05
N GLY A 386 0.78 9.84 -5.86
CA GLY A 386 1.34 11.18 -5.61
C GLY A 386 1.53 11.47 -4.14
N LEU A 387 2.55 10.85 -3.54
CA LEU A 387 2.96 11.15 -2.17
C LEU A 387 3.94 12.33 -2.12
N PHE A 388 3.96 13.02 -0.99
CA PHE A 388 4.87 14.14 -0.72
C PHE A 388 4.75 15.31 -1.71
N ALA A 389 3.55 15.55 -2.23
CA ALA A 389 3.28 16.74 -3.03
C ALA A 389 3.60 18.01 -2.24
N VAL A 390 3.20 18.08 -0.97
CA VAL A 390 3.51 19.13 -0.01
C VAL A 390 4.25 18.51 1.18
N MET A 391 5.35 19.13 1.59
CA MET A 391 6.16 18.66 2.70
C MET A 391 5.57 19.11 4.04
N THR A 392 5.55 18.18 5.01
CA THR A 392 5.11 18.47 6.38
C THR A 392 6.19 19.24 7.12
N ARG A 393 5.85 20.42 7.66
CA ARG A 393 6.82 21.37 8.26
C ARG A 393 7.04 21.18 9.75
N GLY A 394 6.24 20.34 10.39
CA GLY A 394 6.38 20.03 11.82
C GLY A 394 5.90 18.63 12.10
N ARG A 395 6.47 18.01 13.12
CA ARG A 395 6.00 16.73 13.62
C ARG A 395 5.05 16.92 14.76
N TYR A 396 3.85 16.38 14.64
CA TYR A 396 2.83 16.39 15.68
C TYR A 396 2.42 14.97 16.01
N GLU A 397 2.15 14.72 17.31
CA GLU A 397 1.75 13.40 17.80
C GLU A 397 0.52 13.53 18.70
N ILE A 398 -0.53 12.77 18.38
CA ILE A 398 -1.71 12.63 19.23
C ILE A 398 -1.43 11.53 20.26
N GLU A 399 -1.72 11.81 21.53
CA GLU A 399 -1.58 10.86 22.64
C GLU A 399 -2.91 10.74 23.37
N PHE A 400 -3.41 9.53 23.54
CA PHE A 400 -4.60 9.26 24.37
C PHE A 400 -4.19 9.15 25.83
N GLN A 401 -4.96 9.76 26.70
CA GLN A 401 -4.77 9.75 28.15
C GLN A 401 -6.09 9.46 28.83
N GLY A 402 -6.06 8.63 29.89
CA GLY A 402 -7.19 8.38 30.76
C GLY A 402 -6.95 8.92 32.17
N SER A 403 -8.03 9.18 32.92
CA SER A 403 -7.98 9.62 34.32
C SER A 403 -9.20 9.11 35.10
N ASN A 404 -9.04 8.97 36.44
CA ASN A 404 -10.12 8.66 37.38
C ASN A 404 -10.52 9.85 38.24
N ASP A 405 -9.70 10.90 38.34
CA ASP A 405 -9.86 12.06 39.21
C ASP A 405 -9.89 13.39 38.44
N GLY A 406 -9.51 13.40 37.16
CA GLY A 406 -9.36 14.60 36.33
C GLY A 406 -8.05 15.37 36.55
N GLU A 407 -7.23 14.95 37.51
CA GLU A 407 -5.95 15.60 37.85
C GLU A 407 -4.77 14.74 37.35
N THR A 408 -4.80 13.44 37.65
CA THR A 408 -3.75 12.48 37.27
C THR A 408 -4.11 11.81 35.95
N TRP A 409 -3.29 12.03 34.93
CA TRP A 409 -3.51 11.51 33.60
C TRP A 409 -2.47 10.44 33.23
N MET A 410 -2.93 9.27 32.82
CA MET A 410 -2.09 8.15 32.38
C MET A 410 -2.21 7.97 30.86
N ALA A 411 -1.08 8.02 30.17
CA ALA A 411 -1.06 7.82 28.72
C ALA A 411 -1.21 6.34 28.33
N TYR A 412 -1.99 6.07 27.26
CA TYR A 412 -2.01 4.77 26.60
C TYR A 412 -0.76 4.63 25.73
N PRO A 413 0.14 3.66 26.03
CA PRO A 413 1.40 3.56 25.31
C PRO A 413 1.18 2.95 23.92
N PHE A 414 1.68 3.63 22.89
CA PHE A 414 1.68 3.12 21.52
C PHE A 414 2.76 2.07 21.28
N ARG A 415 2.55 1.25 20.23
CA ARG A 415 3.53 0.20 19.87
C ARG A 415 4.64 0.72 18.97
N HIS A 416 4.33 1.67 18.06
CA HIS A 416 5.22 1.99 16.95
C HIS A 416 5.52 3.49 16.83
N LYS A 417 4.55 4.36 17.08
CA LYS A 417 4.78 5.81 16.95
C LYS A 417 5.59 6.37 18.12
N PRO A 418 6.31 7.49 17.93
CA PRO A 418 7.01 8.18 19.01
C PRO A 418 6.07 8.61 20.14
N GLN A 419 6.48 8.33 21.37
CA GLN A 419 5.79 8.74 22.59
C GLN A 419 6.78 8.98 23.74
N ASP A 420 7.64 8.00 24.01
CA ASP A 420 8.69 8.11 25.02
C ASP A 420 9.94 8.75 24.40
N PRO A 421 10.37 9.95 24.87
CA PRO A 421 11.54 10.65 24.32
C PRO A 421 12.85 9.86 24.38
N THR A 422 12.95 8.88 25.28
CA THR A 422 14.17 8.07 25.46
C THR A 422 14.26 6.91 24.48
N LYS A 423 13.15 6.58 23.82
CA LYS A 423 13.10 5.45 22.86
C LYS A 423 13.53 5.88 21.47
N ALA A 424 14.43 5.09 20.89
CA ALA A 424 14.83 5.25 19.49
C ALA A 424 13.63 5.01 18.56
N PRO A 425 13.51 5.76 17.44
CA PRO A 425 12.59 5.41 16.38
C PRO A 425 12.88 4.01 15.86
N GLY A 426 11.84 3.16 15.73
CA GLY A 426 12.00 1.77 15.31
C GLY A 426 12.04 1.57 13.79
N ILE A 427 12.35 0.34 13.35
CA ILE A 427 12.18 -0.11 11.98
C ILE A 427 11.07 -1.15 12.00
N TYR A 428 9.96 -0.89 11.34
CA TYR A 428 8.74 -1.71 11.36
C TYR A 428 8.35 -2.23 9.98
N ALA A 429 8.63 -1.44 8.92
CA ALA A 429 8.31 -1.83 7.55
C ALA A 429 8.94 -3.19 7.19
N PRO A 430 8.24 -4.07 6.49
CA PRO A 430 6.98 -3.86 5.75
C PRO A 430 5.69 -3.96 6.57
N TYR A 431 5.70 -4.14 7.88
CA TYR A 431 4.51 -4.13 8.73
C TYR A 431 3.81 -2.77 8.67
N GLN A 432 2.46 -2.76 8.63
CA GLN A 432 1.65 -1.55 8.56
C GLN A 432 0.84 -1.33 9.85
N PRO A 433 1.32 -0.50 10.79
CA PRO A 433 0.58 -0.12 12.00
C PRO A 433 -0.44 0.96 11.67
N ARG A 434 -1.68 0.55 11.32
CA ARG A 434 -2.69 1.44 10.72
C ARG A 434 -3.18 2.53 11.67
N LEU A 435 -3.38 2.21 12.96
CA LEU A 435 -3.79 3.21 13.94
C LEU A 435 -2.70 4.28 14.12
N ASP A 436 -1.45 3.85 14.34
CA ASP A 436 -0.31 4.77 14.54
C ASP A 436 -0.11 5.71 13.35
N TRP A 437 -0.26 5.16 12.13
CA TRP A 437 -0.18 5.94 10.90
C TRP A 437 -1.33 6.94 10.74
N ASN A 438 -2.56 6.51 10.99
CA ASN A 438 -3.73 7.40 10.87
C ASN A 438 -3.68 8.53 11.89
N LEU A 439 -3.20 8.28 13.09
CA LEU A 439 -3.01 9.34 14.09
C LEU A 439 -1.99 10.39 13.64
N TRP A 440 -0.97 10.00 12.87
CA TRP A 440 -0.08 10.99 12.25
C TRP A 440 -0.81 11.85 11.22
N PHE A 441 -1.62 11.27 10.34
CA PHE A 441 -2.44 12.06 9.41
C PHE A 441 -3.42 12.96 10.15
N ALA A 442 -4.12 12.44 11.16
CA ALA A 442 -5.04 13.21 11.98
C ALA A 442 -4.34 14.40 12.68
N SER A 443 -3.08 14.21 13.09
CA SER A 443 -2.31 15.26 13.73
C SER A 443 -2.03 16.48 12.83
N LEU A 444 -2.15 16.34 11.53
CA LEU A 444 -1.98 17.42 10.54
C LEU A 444 -3.26 18.26 10.33
N GLY A 445 -4.41 17.78 10.80
CA GLY A 445 -5.72 18.41 10.66
C GLY A 445 -6.45 18.63 11.98
N ALA A 446 -7.69 19.10 11.91
CA ALA A 446 -8.54 19.26 13.08
C ALA A 446 -9.21 17.93 13.46
N TRP A 447 -9.56 17.78 14.74
CA TRP A 447 -10.27 16.58 15.22
C TRP A 447 -11.64 16.39 14.55
N ARG A 448 -12.31 17.48 14.15
CA ARG A 448 -13.61 17.42 13.45
C ARG A 448 -13.52 16.75 12.08
N ASP A 449 -12.37 16.82 11.44
CA ASP A 449 -12.09 16.17 10.16
C ASP A 449 -11.62 14.71 10.35
N ASN A 450 -11.36 14.31 11.61
CA ASN A 450 -10.77 13.02 11.98
C ASN A 450 -11.56 12.37 13.14
N MET A 451 -12.86 12.17 12.93
CA MET A 451 -13.79 11.70 13.98
C MET A 451 -13.41 10.33 14.56
N PHE A 452 -12.64 9.52 13.84
CA PHE A 452 -12.15 8.26 14.38
C PHE A 452 -11.31 8.43 15.67
N VAL A 453 -10.74 9.61 15.92
CA VAL A 453 -10.02 9.91 17.18
C VAL A 453 -11.02 9.94 18.34
N VAL A 454 -12.15 10.61 18.16
CA VAL A 454 -13.23 10.65 19.17
C VAL A 454 -13.83 9.26 19.39
N SER A 455 -14.04 8.49 18.31
CA SER A 455 -14.49 7.08 18.41
C SER A 455 -13.49 6.23 19.18
N ALA A 456 -12.17 6.45 18.99
CA ALA A 456 -11.15 5.77 19.78
C ALA A 456 -11.20 6.13 21.26
N GLU A 457 -11.42 7.41 21.61
CA GLU A 457 -11.61 7.87 23.00
C GLU A 457 -12.81 7.19 23.64
N GLU A 458 -13.95 7.10 22.95
CA GLU A 458 -15.14 6.41 23.42
C GLU A 458 -14.87 4.93 23.75
N ARG A 459 -14.18 4.22 22.85
CA ARG A 459 -13.82 2.81 23.07
C ARG A 459 -12.82 2.63 24.21
N LEU A 460 -11.89 3.55 24.39
CA LEU A 460 -10.95 3.56 25.53
C LEU A 460 -11.69 3.86 26.84
N LEU A 461 -12.67 4.76 26.83
CA LEU A 461 -13.53 5.05 27.97
C LEU A 461 -14.38 3.82 28.38
N ALA A 462 -14.83 3.04 27.39
CA ALA A 462 -15.50 1.75 27.63
C ALA A 462 -14.56 0.61 28.01
N ASN A 463 -13.24 0.83 28.04
CA ASN A 463 -12.19 -0.17 28.28
C ASN A 463 -12.29 -1.37 27.33
N ASP A 464 -12.62 -1.13 26.06
CA ASP A 464 -12.86 -2.16 25.07
C ASP A 464 -11.57 -2.93 24.73
N SER A 465 -11.60 -4.25 24.88
CA SER A 465 -10.44 -5.12 24.72
C SER A 465 -9.90 -5.18 23.30
N ASP A 466 -10.77 -5.07 22.28
CA ASP A 466 -10.35 -5.13 20.88
C ASP A 466 -9.57 -3.85 20.51
N VAL A 467 -10.03 -2.68 20.97
CA VAL A 467 -9.32 -1.41 20.75
C VAL A 467 -8.06 -1.32 21.61
N LEU A 468 -8.11 -1.76 22.87
CA LEU A 468 -6.94 -1.81 23.74
C LEU A 468 -5.82 -2.69 23.18
N SER A 469 -6.15 -3.72 22.40
CA SER A 469 -5.16 -4.59 21.76
C SER A 469 -4.27 -3.85 20.73
N LEU A 470 -4.69 -2.68 20.25
CA LEU A 470 -3.90 -1.83 19.34
C LEU A 470 -2.75 -1.10 20.07
N PHE A 471 -2.86 -0.94 21.38
CA PHE A 471 -1.86 -0.29 22.22
C PHE A 471 -0.85 -1.31 22.80
N ALA A 472 0.27 -0.82 23.29
CA ALA A 472 1.30 -1.69 23.88
C ALA A 472 0.86 -2.27 25.22
N SER A 473 0.08 -1.51 26.02
CA SER A 473 -0.51 -1.95 27.28
C SER A 473 -1.72 -1.09 27.65
N ASN A 474 -2.54 -1.59 28.56
CA ASN A 474 -3.64 -0.84 29.16
C ASN A 474 -3.22 -0.33 30.56
N PRO A 475 -3.10 0.98 30.77
CA PRO A 475 -2.68 1.54 32.07
C PRO A 475 -3.75 1.37 33.16
N PHE A 476 -5.01 1.10 32.80
CA PHE A 476 -6.14 0.94 33.74
C PHE A 476 -6.47 -0.52 34.08
N GLY A 477 -5.79 -1.49 33.43
CA GLY A 477 -6.04 -2.91 33.66
C GLY A 477 -7.48 -3.30 33.35
N LYS A 478 -8.20 -3.86 34.34
CA LYS A 478 -9.60 -4.29 34.17
C LYS A 478 -10.63 -3.18 34.41
N ASN A 479 -10.23 -2.07 35.02
CA ASN A 479 -11.14 -0.97 35.35
C ASN A 479 -11.14 0.06 34.24
N ALA A 480 -12.33 0.52 33.85
CA ALA A 480 -12.44 1.62 32.89
C ALA A 480 -12.03 2.94 33.53
N PRO A 481 -11.35 3.86 32.83
CA PRO A 481 -11.13 5.21 33.32
C PRO A 481 -12.47 5.98 33.37
N LYS A 482 -12.57 7.00 34.21
CA LYS A 482 -13.76 7.87 34.24
C LYS A 482 -13.72 8.93 33.16
N LEU A 483 -12.54 9.31 32.71
CA LEU A 483 -12.28 10.36 31.73
C LEU A 483 -11.26 9.87 30.73
N VAL A 484 -11.47 10.20 29.45
CA VAL A 484 -10.49 9.99 28.38
C VAL A 484 -10.36 11.27 27.56
N ARG A 485 -9.13 11.59 27.17
CA ARG A 485 -8.82 12.73 26.29
C ARG A 485 -7.73 12.40 25.29
N ALA A 486 -7.73 13.09 24.16
CA ALA A 486 -6.62 13.13 23.22
C ALA A 486 -5.89 14.47 23.35
N VAL A 487 -4.61 14.42 23.62
CA VAL A 487 -3.74 15.60 23.65
C VAL A 487 -2.80 15.59 22.46
N ILE A 488 -2.31 16.75 22.06
CA ILE A 488 -1.38 16.88 20.96
C ILE A 488 -0.06 17.46 21.43
N TRP A 489 1.01 16.86 20.93
CA TRP A 489 2.38 17.25 21.22
C TRP A 489 3.09 17.65 19.93
N ARG A 490 3.99 18.63 19.99
CA ARG A 490 4.99 18.89 18.96
C ARG A 490 6.28 18.16 19.30
N TYR A 491 6.90 17.53 18.30
CA TYR A 491 8.12 16.74 18.47
C TYR A 491 9.25 17.22 17.58
N TRP A 492 10.47 17.05 18.03
CA TRP A 492 11.70 17.27 17.27
C TRP A 492 12.71 16.19 17.59
N PHE A 493 13.56 15.87 16.65
CA PHE A 493 14.77 15.14 16.95
C PHE A 493 15.69 15.96 17.85
N THR A 494 16.35 15.30 18.81
CA THR A 494 17.44 15.93 19.57
C THR A 494 18.65 16.11 18.68
N SER A 495 19.50 17.09 18.96
CA SER A 495 20.83 17.20 18.34
C SER A 495 21.75 16.07 18.83
N LEU A 496 22.85 15.82 18.11
CA LEU A 496 23.85 14.84 18.52
C LEU A 496 24.39 15.12 19.94
N ALA A 497 24.63 16.40 20.26
CA ALA A 497 25.10 16.82 21.57
C ALA A 497 24.06 16.60 22.68
N GLU A 498 22.81 16.96 22.45
CA GLU A 498 21.70 16.72 23.39
C GLU A 498 21.50 15.24 23.65
N ARG A 499 21.49 14.40 22.58
CA ARG A 499 21.36 12.96 22.72
C ARG A 499 22.49 12.36 23.55
N HIS A 500 23.72 12.80 23.31
CA HIS A 500 24.87 12.34 24.09
C HIS A 500 24.78 12.73 25.56
N ALA A 501 24.28 13.94 25.86
CA ALA A 501 24.15 14.46 27.21
C ALA A 501 22.95 13.84 27.98
N THR A 502 21.81 13.59 27.30
CA THR A 502 20.54 13.21 27.94
C THR A 502 20.09 11.79 27.66
N GLY A 503 20.63 11.12 26.65
CA GLY A 503 20.15 9.84 26.15
C GLY A 503 18.84 9.92 25.36
N MET A 504 18.24 11.10 25.20
CA MET A 504 16.96 11.30 24.53
C MET A 504 17.12 11.37 23.02
N TRP A 505 16.19 10.72 22.30
CA TRP A 505 16.07 10.80 20.84
C TRP A 505 15.17 11.94 20.40
N TRP A 506 14.24 12.36 21.28
CA TRP A 506 13.20 13.32 20.98
C TRP A 506 13.13 14.45 22.02
N ARG A 507 12.82 15.64 21.55
CA ARG A 507 12.24 16.71 22.38
C ARG A 507 10.76 16.79 22.07
N ARG A 508 9.94 17.12 23.05
CA ARG A 508 8.50 17.34 22.85
C ARG A 508 7.99 18.52 23.69
N GLU A 509 6.96 19.15 23.18
CA GLU A 509 6.24 20.24 23.82
C GLU A 509 4.74 19.97 23.74
N SER A 510 4.00 20.17 24.84
CA SER A 510 2.56 20.02 24.87
C SER A 510 1.88 21.20 24.20
N LEU A 511 0.95 20.91 23.29
CA LEU A 511 0.11 21.91 22.64
C LEU A 511 -1.33 21.90 23.19
N GLY A 512 -1.63 21.05 24.20
CA GLY A 512 -2.94 20.95 24.83
C GLY A 512 -3.85 19.90 24.23
N LEU A 513 -5.16 20.10 24.38
CA LEU A 513 -6.17 19.17 23.88
C LEU A 513 -6.24 19.16 22.35
N TYR A 514 -6.28 17.94 21.77
CA TYR A 514 -6.56 17.73 20.37
C TYR A 514 -8.07 17.55 20.11
N ALA A 515 -8.73 16.70 20.92
CA ALA A 515 -10.14 16.37 20.83
C ALA A 515 -10.83 16.59 22.20
N PRO A 516 -12.19 16.60 22.29
CA PRO A 516 -12.90 16.83 23.53
C PRO A 516 -12.58 15.78 24.61
N THR A 517 -12.48 16.17 25.87
CA THR A 517 -12.39 15.23 26.98
C THR A 517 -13.75 14.58 27.23
N LEU A 518 -13.82 13.25 27.16
CA LEU A 518 -15.04 12.45 27.25
C LEU A 518 -15.22 11.82 28.63
N THR A 519 -16.49 11.65 29.02
CA THR A 519 -16.92 10.91 30.21
C THR A 519 -18.24 10.20 29.97
N HIS A 520 -18.59 9.20 30.80
CA HIS A 520 -19.96 8.69 30.86
C HIS A 520 -20.78 9.53 31.84
N MET A 521 -21.90 10.05 31.35
CA MET A 521 -22.90 10.73 32.18
C MET A 521 -23.68 9.70 33.03
N PRO A 522 -24.36 10.15 34.14
CA PRO A 522 -25.15 9.25 34.99
C PRO A 522 -26.26 8.48 34.25
N ASP A 523 -26.73 9.00 33.11
CA ASP A 523 -27.73 8.36 32.24
C ASP A 523 -27.10 7.35 31.25
N GLY A 524 -25.79 7.12 31.35
CA GLY A 524 -25.01 6.22 30.48
C GLY A 524 -24.62 6.82 29.12
N LYS A 525 -25.03 8.04 28.82
CA LYS A 525 -24.65 8.73 27.58
C LYS A 525 -23.23 9.26 27.66
N LEU A 526 -22.63 9.45 26.49
CA LEU A 526 -21.37 10.12 26.34
C LEU A 526 -21.52 11.62 26.62
N GLY A 527 -20.70 12.15 27.52
CA GLY A 527 -20.66 13.57 27.86
C GLY A 527 -19.30 14.16 27.55
N VAL A 528 -19.27 15.47 27.30
CA VAL A 528 -18.05 16.24 27.11
C VAL A 528 -17.80 17.09 28.36
N VAL A 529 -16.62 16.92 28.95
CA VAL A 529 -16.18 17.67 30.15
C VAL A 529 -15.42 18.93 29.76
N GLU A 530 -14.58 18.83 28.73
CA GLU A 530 -13.75 19.93 28.26
C GLU A 530 -13.64 19.91 26.75
N TRP A 531 -13.72 21.07 26.13
CA TRP A 531 -13.55 21.24 24.68
C TRP A 531 -12.14 21.74 24.36
N PRO A 532 -11.52 21.24 23.27
CA PRO A 532 -10.27 21.77 22.80
C PRO A 532 -10.43 23.24 22.38
N PRO A 533 -9.37 24.07 22.52
CA PRO A 533 -9.39 25.42 22.01
C PRO A 533 -9.65 25.43 20.50
N PRO A 534 -10.15 26.54 19.92
CA PRO A 534 -10.26 26.67 18.47
C PRO A 534 -8.93 26.33 17.81
N ALA A 535 -8.98 25.49 16.77
CA ALA A 535 -7.78 25.04 16.08
C ALA A 535 -7.02 26.23 15.50
N MET A 536 -5.83 26.51 16.01
CA MET A 536 -4.92 27.42 15.34
C MET A 536 -4.23 26.70 14.18
N PRO A 537 -3.94 27.41 13.06
CA PRO A 537 -3.10 26.85 12.01
C PRO A 537 -1.77 26.39 12.63
N ARG A 538 -1.41 25.14 12.45
CA ARG A 538 -0.14 24.61 12.94
C ARG A 538 0.96 25.01 11.96
N PRO A 539 2.04 25.63 12.46
CA PRO A 539 3.14 26.07 11.59
C PRO A 539 3.90 24.90 10.96
#